data_8d5b92c3dc7fd23507fb5bc919ab944d
#
_entry.id   8d5b92c3dc7fd23507fb5bc919ab944d
#
_cell.length_a   1.000
_cell.length_b   1.000
_cell.length_c   1.000
_cell.angle_alpha   90.00
_cell.angle_beta   90.00
_cell.angle_gamma   90.00
#
_symmetry.space_group_name_H-M   'P 1'
#
loop_
_entity.id
_entity.type
_entity.pdbx_description
1 polymer ?
#
loop_
_entity_poly.entity_id
_entity_poly.type
_entity_poly.pdbx_seq_one_letter_code
_entity_poly.pdbx_strand_id
1 'polypeptide(L)'
;MSVDFRGHPLFPPGFNSPTRFEADVYDCEVWGTLPSDVEGNFYRMQCDFDYRPPMNEWMTGFNGDGHLSRLRFGKGSVDYKGRYVKTARLMTERRARKRLFGVYRNRFTDDPSVANINRSAANTHTYWHGGKLFALKEDSLPYTVDPHTLETLGDWNFNGKYTAKTMSAHPKIDPVSGEMIAYGYEAKGDLTKDIAVYTMNPQGEVVKEVWLTSPYLGIIHDIAITQKHVIIPVIARTTSLERLKSGEPMWQWDGSLPTMVGILPRDGEAKDVRWYKGPARNTLHFLNATDRGRKVTMELPTSSGERDRSQIRRWTFDLKSKKDAFEEEVVSVTPGILPRMDDRFLSVDYRYAYLSSRDPSAQPDLKRAPAMARMGPFASNVIQRLDVRTGDIKQCTVEPVYALQEACFVPRTGAKSEGDGYVMVIGSNYESTSSDLLIADAQKLEQGIIATVKLPFRLRSGTHTNWYPQSVLPPIQDEYT
;
A
#
# COMPACT_ATOMS: atom_id res chain seq x y z
N MET A 1 31.40 7.77 11.99
CA MET A 1 31.18 6.33 12.31
C MET A 1 30.69 5.65 11.04
N SER A 2 31.20 4.47 10.71
CA SER A 2 30.71 3.69 9.58
C SER A 2 29.31 3.16 9.87
N VAL A 3 28.45 3.08 8.84
CA VAL A 3 27.11 2.48 8.97
C VAL A 3 27.26 0.97 9.01
N ASP A 4 26.70 0.32 10.02
CA ASP A 4 26.75 -1.13 10.19
C ASP A 4 25.35 -1.69 10.52
N PHE A 5 24.83 -2.57 9.68
CA PHE A 5 23.54 -3.22 9.84
C PHE A 5 23.64 -4.66 10.38
N ARG A 6 24.84 -5.19 10.59
CA ARG A 6 25.06 -6.56 11.08
C ARG A 6 24.44 -6.76 12.45
N GLY A 7 23.84 -7.93 12.67
CA GLY A 7 23.19 -8.30 13.92
C GLY A 7 21.91 -7.55 14.25
N HIS A 8 21.38 -6.71 13.34
CA HIS A 8 20.06 -6.13 13.54
C HIS A 8 18.98 -7.17 13.18
N PRO A 9 18.00 -7.45 14.06
CA PRO A 9 17.02 -8.52 13.85
C PRO A 9 16.17 -8.33 12.59
N LEU A 10 16.00 -7.09 12.14
CA LEU A 10 15.22 -6.74 10.96
C LEU A 10 15.97 -6.92 9.64
N PHE A 11 17.28 -7.08 9.67
CA PHE A 11 18.13 -7.23 8.49
C PHE A 11 18.91 -8.53 8.53
N PRO A 12 18.24 -9.68 8.53
CA PRO A 12 18.94 -10.93 8.32
C PRO A 12 19.67 -10.86 6.97
N PRO A 13 20.83 -11.50 6.83
CA PRO A 13 21.52 -11.54 5.56
C PRO A 13 20.59 -12.02 4.44
N GLY A 14 20.59 -11.31 3.31
CA GLY A 14 19.78 -11.65 2.15
C GLY A 14 18.96 -10.47 1.62
N PHE A 15 17.75 -10.75 1.10
CA PHE A 15 16.94 -9.84 0.33
C PHE A 15 16.53 -8.57 1.08
N ASN A 16 16.27 -8.63 2.37
CA ASN A 16 15.79 -7.50 3.16
C ASN A 16 16.90 -6.59 3.73
N SER A 17 18.16 -6.88 3.46
CA SER A 17 19.25 -5.94 3.81
C SER A 17 19.06 -4.62 3.07
N PRO A 18 19.39 -3.44 3.68
CA PRO A 18 19.30 -2.15 3.03
C PRO A 18 20.05 -2.13 1.68
N THR A 19 19.45 -1.49 0.68
CA THR A 19 20.05 -1.36 -0.67
C THR A 19 20.90 -0.11 -0.79
N ARG A 20 20.41 1.01 -0.31
CA ARG A 20 21.13 2.29 -0.17
C ARG A 20 21.68 2.87 -1.46
N PHE A 21 21.03 2.65 -2.59
CA PHE A 21 21.42 3.21 -3.88
C PHE A 21 20.23 3.76 -4.65
N GLU A 22 20.50 4.63 -5.59
CA GLU A 22 19.61 5.10 -6.65
C GLU A 22 20.16 4.60 -7.98
N ALA A 23 19.30 4.24 -8.93
CA ALA A 23 19.75 3.65 -10.19
C ALA A 23 18.82 4.01 -11.35
N ASP A 24 19.39 4.05 -12.55
CA ASP A 24 18.71 4.02 -13.83
C ASP A 24 19.17 2.80 -14.61
N VAL A 25 18.24 2.08 -15.22
CA VAL A 25 18.53 1.01 -16.16
C VAL A 25 17.69 1.28 -17.41
N TYR A 26 18.35 1.51 -18.51
CA TYR A 26 17.72 1.73 -19.80
C TYR A 26 17.59 0.40 -20.52
N ASP A 27 16.46 0.19 -21.17
CA ASP A 27 16.17 -1.00 -21.97
C ASP A 27 16.47 -2.30 -21.18
N CYS A 28 15.74 -2.50 -20.07
CA CYS A 28 15.89 -3.67 -19.23
C CYS A 28 15.79 -4.96 -20.06
N GLU A 29 16.61 -5.97 -19.76
CA GLU A 29 16.52 -7.28 -20.37
C GLU A 29 15.13 -7.88 -20.15
N VAL A 30 14.54 -8.47 -21.22
CA VAL A 30 13.22 -9.07 -21.17
C VAL A 30 13.27 -10.52 -21.65
N TRP A 31 12.71 -11.41 -20.84
CA TRP A 31 12.45 -12.80 -21.23
C TRP A 31 10.96 -12.97 -21.52
N GLY A 32 10.64 -13.68 -22.61
CA GLY A 32 9.27 -13.82 -23.09
C GLY A 32 8.85 -12.67 -24.00
N THR A 33 7.56 -12.34 -24.02
CA THR A 33 7.00 -11.33 -24.92
C THR A 33 6.26 -10.25 -24.16
N LEU A 34 6.79 -9.02 -24.21
CA LEU A 34 6.07 -7.86 -23.65
C LEU A 34 4.75 -7.65 -24.38
N PRO A 35 3.67 -7.36 -23.65
CA PRO A 35 2.42 -6.95 -24.28
C PRO A 35 2.63 -5.65 -25.09
N SER A 36 2.31 -5.69 -26.37
CA SER A 36 2.52 -4.55 -27.29
C SER A 36 1.56 -3.39 -27.06
N ASP A 37 0.51 -3.62 -26.28
CA ASP A 37 -0.56 -2.67 -25.97
C ASP A 37 -0.42 -2.07 -24.56
N VAL A 38 0.72 -2.27 -23.89
CA VAL A 38 1.02 -1.68 -22.58
C VAL A 38 1.96 -0.51 -22.77
N GLU A 39 1.46 0.70 -22.51
CA GLU A 39 2.23 1.93 -22.51
C GLU A 39 1.90 2.76 -21.26
N GLY A 40 2.90 3.01 -20.42
CA GLY A 40 2.71 3.70 -19.14
C GLY A 40 3.78 3.38 -18.12
N ASN A 41 3.44 3.60 -16.86
CA ASN A 41 4.40 3.53 -15.77
C ASN A 41 3.88 2.69 -14.60
N PHE A 42 4.66 1.70 -14.23
CA PHE A 42 4.47 0.92 -13.01
C PHE A 42 5.31 1.56 -11.90
N TYR A 43 4.65 2.14 -10.90
CA TYR A 43 5.29 2.70 -9.73
C TYR A 43 5.24 1.73 -8.56
N ARG A 44 6.31 1.72 -7.77
CA ARG A 44 6.41 0.89 -6.58
C ARG A 44 7.16 1.62 -5.48
N MET A 45 6.59 1.62 -4.29
CA MET A 45 7.22 2.14 -3.10
C MET A 45 7.88 1.01 -2.30
N GLN A 46 9.03 1.29 -1.71
CA GLN A 46 9.66 0.43 -0.69
C GLN A 46 10.22 1.27 0.45
N CYS A 47 10.40 0.63 1.60
CA CYS A 47 11.16 1.19 2.70
C CYS A 47 12.62 0.77 2.58
N ASP A 48 13.53 1.73 2.59
CA ASP A 48 14.96 1.43 2.69
C ASP A 48 15.58 2.19 3.88
N PHE A 49 16.83 1.93 4.20
CA PHE A 49 17.47 2.50 5.38
C PHE A 49 18.87 3.00 5.05
N ASP A 50 19.10 4.30 5.16
CA ASP A 50 20.44 4.87 5.09
C ASP A 50 21.23 4.62 6.38
N TYR A 51 20.54 4.61 7.52
CA TYR A 51 21.12 4.43 8.85
C TYR A 51 20.38 3.36 9.65
N ARG A 52 21.12 2.66 10.51
CA ARG A 52 20.61 1.59 11.35
C ARG A 52 19.47 2.10 12.26
N PRO A 53 18.27 1.52 12.20
CA PRO A 53 17.18 1.86 13.11
C PRO A 53 17.47 1.37 14.54
N PRO A 54 16.71 1.82 15.55
CA PRO A 54 16.82 1.30 16.91
C PRO A 54 16.70 -0.23 16.97
N MET A 55 17.40 -0.86 17.89
CA MET A 55 17.43 -2.33 18.03
C MET A 55 16.07 -2.94 18.39
N ASN A 56 15.21 -2.16 19.05
CA ASN A 56 13.85 -2.55 19.38
C ASN A 56 12.81 -2.18 18.31
N GLU A 57 13.24 -1.68 17.14
CA GLU A 57 12.34 -1.48 16.01
C GLU A 57 11.88 -2.81 15.45
N TRP A 58 10.58 -3.00 15.30
CA TRP A 58 9.97 -4.20 14.76
C TRP A 58 9.12 -3.96 13.51
N MET A 59 8.80 -2.69 13.23
CA MET A 59 7.98 -2.27 12.08
C MET A 59 8.86 -1.88 10.89
N THR A 60 9.63 -2.84 10.37
CA THR A 60 10.54 -2.62 9.23
C THR A 60 9.88 -2.01 8.02
N GLY A 61 8.67 -2.48 7.70
CA GLY A 61 7.93 -2.02 6.53
C GLY A 61 7.47 -0.58 6.64
N PHE A 62 7.62 0.07 7.80
CA PHE A 62 7.05 1.39 8.03
C PHE A 62 8.05 2.45 8.51
N ASN A 63 9.22 2.07 9.02
CA ASN A 63 10.18 3.04 9.56
C ASN A 63 11.41 3.31 8.69
N GLY A 64 11.53 2.69 7.51
CA GLY A 64 12.56 3.03 6.51
C GLY A 64 12.19 4.28 5.74
N ASP A 65 13.17 4.83 5.03
CA ASP A 65 12.98 5.96 4.13
C ASP A 65 12.34 5.51 2.82
N GLY A 66 11.47 6.34 2.25
CA GLY A 66 10.79 6.02 1.00
C GLY A 66 11.77 5.97 -0.17
N HIS A 67 11.77 4.84 -0.85
CA HIS A 67 12.47 4.67 -2.12
C HIS A 67 11.44 4.30 -3.18
N LEU A 68 11.25 5.19 -4.14
CA LEU A 68 10.29 5.06 -5.23
C LEU A 68 10.97 4.47 -6.45
N SER A 69 10.39 3.41 -7.01
CA SER A 69 10.78 2.80 -8.27
C SER A 69 9.73 3.07 -9.33
N ARG A 70 10.15 3.31 -10.57
CA ARG A 70 9.33 3.41 -11.77
C ARG A 70 9.87 2.43 -12.81
N LEU A 71 9.00 1.59 -13.36
CA LEU A 71 9.27 0.87 -14.60
C LEU A 71 8.39 1.47 -15.68
N ARG A 72 9.01 2.11 -16.68
CA ARG A 72 8.34 2.75 -17.81
C ARG A 72 8.27 1.79 -18.97
N PHE A 73 7.06 1.53 -19.43
CA PHE A 73 6.76 0.75 -20.63
C PHE A 73 6.50 1.69 -21.81
N GLY A 74 7.18 1.49 -22.90
CA GLY A 74 6.95 2.25 -24.12
C GLY A 74 7.79 1.73 -25.28
N LYS A 75 7.23 1.78 -26.48
CA LYS A 75 7.91 1.39 -27.75
C LYS A 75 8.52 -0.03 -27.71
N GLY A 76 7.93 -0.95 -26.92
CA GLY A 76 8.39 -2.34 -26.81
C GLY A 76 9.60 -2.55 -25.88
N SER A 77 9.97 -1.56 -25.10
CA SER A 77 11.04 -1.62 -24.10
C SER A 77 10.55 -1.26 -22.72
N VAL A 78 11.37 -1.50 -21.70
CA VAL A 78 11.11 -1.13 -20.30
C VAL A 78 12.34 -0.49 -19.69
N ASP A 79 12.19 0.74 -19.18
CA ASP A 79 13.22 1.43 -18.45
C ASP A 79 12.92 1.42 -16.95
N TYR A 80 13.94 1.24 -16.12
CA TYR A 80 13.82 1.36 -14.67
C TYR A 80 14.46 2.65 -14.19
N LYS A 81 13.81 3.30 -13.22
CA LYS A 81 14.35 4.41 -12.44
C LYS A 81 14.01 4.22 -10.96
N GLY A 82 15.00 4.43 -10.07
CA GLY A 82 14.80 4.35 -8.61
C GLY A 82 15.42 5.52 -7.89
N ARG A 83 14.65 6.21 -7.02
CA ARG A 83 15.09 7.38 -6.25
C ARG A 83 14.53 7.37 -4.84
N TYR A 84 15.30 7.89 -3.89
CA TYR A 84 14.79 8.21 -2.58
C TYR A 84 13.86 9.42 -2.62
N VAL A 85 12.76 9.37 -1.87
CA VAL A 85 11.99 10.57 -1.57
C VAL A 85 12.78 11.39 -0.55
N LYS A 86 13.28 12.55 -0.97
CA LYS A 86 14.17 13.43 -0.18
C LYS A 86 13.37 14.20 0.87
N THR A 87 12.79 13.48 1.84
CA THR A 87 12.03 14.06 2.94
C THR A 87 12.92 14.87 3.88
N ALA A 88 12.33 15.78 4.66
CA ALA A 88 13.04 16.52 5.70
C ALA A 88 13.78 15.60 6.68
N ARG A 89 13.14 14.46 7.04
CA ARG A 89 13.71 13.40 7.85
C ARG A 89 14.99 12.84 7.24
N LEU A 90 14.92 12.28 6.04
CA LEU A 90 16.05 11.67 5.34
C LEU A 90 17.21 12.67 5.19
N MET A 91 16.90 13.89 4.75
CA MET A 91 17.93 14.92 4.53
C MET A 91 18.59 15.37 5.82
N THR A 92 17.87 15.38 6.95
CA THR A 92 18.44 15.71 8.26
C THR A 92 19.37 14.60 8.75
N GLU A 93 18.97 13.34 8.64
CA GLU A 93 19.81 12.20 8.99
C GLU A 93 21.06 12.08 8.08
N ARG A 94 20.93 12.35 6.77
CA ARG A 94 22.09 12.40 5.84
C ARG A 94 23.09 13.48 6.21
N ARG A 95 22.63 14.70 6.58
CA ARG A 95 23.53 15.78 7.06
C ARG A 95 24.22 15.40 8.37
N ALA A 96 23.49 14.79 9.29
CA ALA A 96 24.03 14.34 10.56
C ALA A 96 24.88 13.06 10.46
N ARG A 97 24.80 12.34 9.35
CA ARG A 97 25.43 11.03 9.13
C ARG A 97 25.12 10.00 10.23
N LYS A 98 23.92 10.07 10.80
CA LYS A 98 23.45 9.13 11.83
C LYS A 98 21.92 9.09 11.86
N ARG A 99 21.38 8.01 12.44
CA ARG A 99 19.96 7.91 12.76
C ARG A 99 19.61 8.92 13.87
N LEU A 100 18.53 9.67 13.67
CA LEU A 100 18.00 10.66 14.62
C LEU A 100 16.56 10.36 15.02
N PHE A 101 15.79 9.74 14.12
CA PHE A 101 14.41 9.37 14.42
C PHE A 101 14.36 7.93 14.95
N GLY A 102 13.68 7.76 16.08
CA GLY A 102 13.59 6.51 16.81
C GLY A 102 12.64 5.48 16.22
N VAL A 103 11.91 4.82 17.09
CA VAL A 103 10.92 3.79 16.76
C VAL A 103 9.75 4.41 15.97
N TYR A 104 9.17 3.64 15.07
CA TYR A 104 8.04 4.08 14.25
C TYR A 104 6.93 4.73 15.06
N ARG A 105 6.57 5.97 14.67
CA ARG A 105 5.54 6.83 15.31
C ARG A 105 5.71 7.05 16.82
N ASN A 106 6.89 6.80 17.39
CA ASN A 106 7.17 7.05 18.79
C ASN A 106 8.21 8.17 18.94
N ARG A 107 7.74 9.44 19.00
CA ARG A 107 8.61 10.62 19.13
C ARG A 107 9.38 10.70 20.45
N PHE A 108 8.98 9.95 21.49
CA PHE A 108 9.72 9.88 22.74
C PHE A 108 11.06 9.15 22.61
N THR A 109 11.27 8.48 21.50
CA THR A 109 12.52 7.78 21.16
C THR A 109 13.39 8.54 20.17
N ASP A 110 12.95 9.71 19.72
CA ASP A 110 13.71 10.57 18.80
C ASP A 110 14.86 11.32 19.50
N ASP A 111 15.90 11.63 18.75
CA ASP A 111 16.93 12.57 19.21
C ASP A 111 16.29 13.96 19.42
N PRO A 112 16.52 14.64 20.56
CA PRO A 112 15.90 15.95 20.84
C PRO A 112 16.15 17.01 19.75
N SER A 113 17.25 16.91 19.01
CA SER A 113 17.58 17.84 17.91
C SER A 113 16.58 17.84 16.76
N VAL A 114 15.72 16.81 16.65
CA VAL A 114 14.74 16.69 15.56
C VAL A 114 13.29 16.91 16.01
N ALA A 115 13.06 17.42 17.22
CA ALA A 115 11.72 17.59 17.79
C ALA A 115 10.74 18.37 16.89
N ASN A 116 11.24 19.31 16.09
CA ASN A 116 10.45 20.14 15.18
C ASN A 116 10.59 19.76 13.70
N ILE A 117 11.22 18.62 13.41
CA ILE A 117 11.38 18.15 12.02
C ILE A 117 10.23 17.20 11.68
N ASN A 118 9.69 17.35 10.47
CA ASN A 118 8.69 16.41 9.94
C ASN A 118 9.27 14.99 9.87
N ARG A 119 8.62 14.03 10.57
CA ARG A 119 9.06 12.63 10.65
C ARG A 119 8.71 11.80 9.41
N SER A 120 7.99 12.36 8.45
CA SER A 120 7.54 11.60 7.28
C SER A 120 8.69 10.87 6.61
N ALA A 121 8.49 9.59 6.40
CA ALA A 121 9.36 8.76 5.58
C ALA A 121 8.88 8.68 4.12
N ALA A 122 7.65 9.12 3.82
CA ALA A 122 7.01 9.06 2.50
C ALA A 122 7.23 7.71 1.79
N ASN A 123 6.97 6.61 2.51
CA ASN A 123 7.48 5.27 2.13
C ASN A 123 6.39 4.24 1.87
N THR A 124 5.10 4.65 1.86
CA THR A 124 4.02 3.67 1.87
C THR A 124 3.39 3.47 0.50
N HIS A 125 2.94 4.53 -0.14
CA HIS A 125 2.21 4.44 -1.41
C HIS A 125 2.43 5.67 -2.28
N THR A 126 2.09 5.55 -3.57
CA THR A 126 2.04 6.69 -4.50
C THR A 126 0.65 6.81 -5.11
N TYR A 127 0.19 8.04 -5.34
CA TYR A 127 -1.05 8.32 -6.06
C TYR A 127 -0.87 9.49 -7.01
N TRP A 128 -1.40 9.34 -8.23
CA TRP A 128 -1.50 10.43 -9.21
C TRP A 128 -2.87 11.05 -9.12
N HIS A 129 -2.95 12.33 -8.79
CA HIS A 129 -4.21 13.07 -8.77
C HIS A 129 -3.96 14.57 -8.91
N GLY A 130 -4.85 15.30 -9.61
CA GLY A 130 -4.76 16.75 -9.76
C GLY A 130 -3.42 17.21 -10.37
N GLY A 131 -2.85 16.44 -11.30
CA GLY A 131 -1.58 16.76 -11.94
C GLY A 131 -0.34 16.58 -11.06
N LYS A 132 -0.45 15.82 -9.95
CA LYS A 132 0.66 15.57 -9.00
C LYS A 132 0.81 14.09 -8.68
N LEU A 133 2.05 13.62 -8.61
CA LEU A 133 2.37 12.31 -8.05
C LEU A 133 2.74 12.48 -6.58
N PHE A 134 1.94 11.88 -5.70
CA PHE A 134 2.14 11.91 -4.26
C PHE A 134 2.95 10.71 -3.79
N ALA A 135 3.91 10.94 -2.89
CA ALA A 135 4.53 9.92 -2.06
C ALA A 135 3.99 10.07 -0.64
N LEU A 136 3.31 9.03 -0.16
CA LEU A 136 2.45 9.08 1.01
C LEU A 136 3.01 8.31 2.19
N LYS A 137 2.66 8.79 3.38
CA LYS A 137 2.83 8.14 4.69
C LYS A 137 1.68 8.58 5.60
N GLU A 138 1.11 7.64 6.36
CA GLU A 138 -0.11 7.89 7.15
C GLU A 138 0.03 8.86 8.35
N ASP A 139 1.25 9.24 8.74
CA ASP A 139 1.53 10.06 9.92
C ASP A 139 1.94 11.51 9.60
N SER A 140 1.75 11.95 8.37
CA SER A 140 2.14 13.28 7.91
C SER A 140 1.42 13.67 6.63
N LEU A 141 1.64 14.90 6.17
CA LEU A 141 1.21 15.33 4.84
C LEU A 141 2.09 14.66 3.75
N PRO A 142 1.57 14.55 2.51
CA PRO A 142 2.29 13.91 1.41
C PRO A 142 3.47 14.75 0.94
N TYR A 143 4.45 14.08 0.33
CA TYR A 143 5.42 14.70 -0.56
C TYR A 143 4.94 14.58 -2.00
N THR A 144 5.27 15.57 -2.82
CA THR A 144 5.10 15.48 -4.28
C THR A 144 6.42 15.14 -4.93
N VAL A 145 6.35 14.34 -5.99
CA VAL A 145 7.51 13.94 -6.78
C VAL A 145 7.20 14.13 -8.26
N ASP A 146 8.22 14.41 -9.05
CA ASP A 146 8.07 14.44 -10.50
C ASP A 146 7.81 13.01 -11.02
N PRO A 147 6.79 12.78 -11.84
CA PRO A 147 6.41 11.43 -12.26
C PRO A 147 7.44 10.76 -13.18
N HIS A 148 8.30 11.52 -13.84
CA HIS A 148 9.27 11.00 -14.80
C HIS A 148 10.66 10.87 -14.19
N THR A 149 11.15 11.93 -13.55
CA THR A 149 12.50 11.97 -12.97
C THR A 149 12.55 11.35 -11.57
N LEU A 150 11.39 11.24 -10.89
CA LEU A 150 11.23 10.88 -9.48
C LEU A 150 11.91 11.87 -8.52
N GLU A 151 12.23 13.07 -8.99
CA GLU A 151 12.77 14.12 -8.14
C GLU A 151 11.70 14.59 -7.13
N THR A 152 12.11 14.77 -5.88
CA THR A 152 11.23 15.27 -4.82
C THR A 152 11.02 16.76 -4.96
N LEU A 153 9.77 17.17 -5.14
CA LEU A 153 9.39 18.58 -5.32
C LEU A 153 9.09 19.29 -3.99
N GLY A 154 8.79 18.53 -2.92
CA GLY A 154 8.52 19.06 -1.58
C GLY A 154 7.27 18.45 -0.96
N ASP A 155 6.99 18.83 0.29
CA ASP A 155 5.73 18.52 0.97
C ASP A 155 4.57 19.33 0.37
N TRP A 156 3.35 18.79 0.49
CA TRP A 156 2.17 19.39 -0.12
C TRP A 156 0.99 19.45 0.85
N ASN A 157 0.44 20.65 1.05
CA ASN A 157 -0.68 20.89 1.95
C ASN A 157 -1.97 21.36 1.24
N PHE A 158 -2.07 21.09 -0.06
CA PHE A 158 -3.23 21.48 -0.89
C PHE A 158 -3.52 22.97 -0.82
N ASN A 159 -2.49 23.81 -0.97
CA ASN A 159 -2.56 25.28 -0.88
C ASN A 159 -3.13 25.77 0.46
N GLY A 160 -2.85 25.05 1.56
CA GLY A 160 -3.36 25.37 2.90
C GLY A 160 -4.81 24.97 3.15
N LYS A 161 -5.45 24.26 2.22
CA LYS A 161 -6.83 23.79 2.38
C LYS A 161 -6.96 22.44 3.09
N TYR A 162 -5.88 21.71 3.22
CA TYR A 162 -5.82 20.49 4.02
C TYR A 162 -5.36 20.84 5.43
N THR A 163 -6.29 20.86 6.40
CA THR A 163 -6.03 21.43 7.73
C THR A 163 -5.55 20.38 8.75
N ALA A 164 -5.78 19.09 8.48
CA ALA A 164 -5.28 18.01 9.32
C ALA A 164 -3.76 17.89 9.26
N LYS A 165 -3.16 17.37 10.33
CA LYS A 165 -1.71 17.13 10.42
C LYS A 165 -1.26 15.85 9.72
N THR A 166 -2.20 14.94 9.44
CA THR A 166 -1.93 13.61 8.89
C THR A 166 -2.79 13.38 7.66
N MET A 167 -2.26 12.65 6.69
CA MET A 167 -3.00 12.14 5.54
C MET A 167 -2.63 10.67 5.35
N SER A 168 -3.64 9.79 5.31
CA SER A 168 -3.39 8.37 5.09
C SER A 168 -2.75 8.10 3.73
N ALA A 169 -2.00 7.01 3.67
CA ALA A 169 -1.37 6.54 2.43
C ALA A 169 -2.36 5.78 1.50
N HIS A 170 -3.63 5.68 1.87
CA HIS A 170 -4.68 4.97 1.13
C HIS A 170 -5.87 5.86 0.76
N PRO A 171 -5.66 7.03 0.10
CA PRO A 171 -6.78 7.75 -0.48
C PRO A 171 -7.44 6.87 -1.54
N LYS A 172 -8.70 7.15 -1.86
CA LYS A 172 -9.45 6.46 -2.91
C LYS A 172 -9.82 7.44 -4.00
N ILE A 173 -9.52 7.10 -5.24
CA ILE A 173 -9.92 7.89 -6.41
C ILE A 173 -11.12 7.19 -7.03
N ASP A 174 -12.26 7.87 -7.00
CA ASP A 174 -13.48 7.37 -7.61
C ASP A 174 -13.38 7.44 -9.14
N PRO A 175 -13.37 6.31 -9.87
CA PRO A 175 -13.23 6.33 -11.31
C PRO A 175 -14.42 6.94 -12.05
N VAL A 176 -15.58 7.10 -11.38
CA VAL A 176 -16.79 7.66 -11.99
C VAL A 176 -16.76 9.18 -11.93
N SER A 177 -16.46 9.77 -10.78
CA SER A 177 -16.42 11.24 -10.62
C SER A 177 -15.02 11.83 -10.81
N GLY A 178 -13.96 11.03 -10.73
CA GLY A 178 -12.58 11.50 -10.70
C GLY A 178 -12.18 12.15 -9.36
N GLU A 179 -13.07 12.17 -8.37
CA GLU A 179 -12.78 12.73 -7.05
C GLU A 179 -11.83 11.82 -6.26
N MET A 180 -10.94 12.43 -5.50
CA MET A 180 -10.14 11.73 -4.50
C MET A 180 -10.74 11.93 -3.11
N ILE A 181 -11.02 10.82 -2.43
CA ILE A 181 -11.38 10.83 -1.01
C ILE A 181 -10.12 10.51 -0.21
N ALA A 182 -9.64 11.50 0.51
CA ALA A 182 -8.50 11.39 1.41
C ALA A 182 -8.94 11.53 2.86
N TYR A 183 -8.13 11.04 3.79
CA TYR A 183 -8.42 11.16 5.21
C TYR A 183 -7.14 11.17 6.04
N GLY A 184 -7.25 11.69 7.25
CA GLY A 184 -6.25 11.57 8.29
C GLY A 184 -6.89 11.06 9.57
N TYR A 185 -6.22 10.18 10.30
CA TYR A 185 -6.56 9.83 11.67
C TYR A 185 -5.46 10.32 12.61
N GLU A 186 -5.77 10.48 13.90
CA GLU A 186 -4.97 11.33 14.77
C GLU A 186 -4.75 12.72 14.13
N ALA A 187 -5.81 13.22 13.48
CA ALA A 187 -5.73 14.34 12.54
C ALA A 187 -5.37 15.69 13.18
N LYS A 188 -5.59 15.85 14.49
CA LYS A 188 -5.13 17.00 15.25
C LYS A 188 -3.77 16.79 15.94
N GLY A 189 -3.23 15.60 15.88
CA GLY A 189 -1.94 15.21 16.46
C GLY A 189 -1.98 13.85 17.13
N ASP A 190 -0.83 13.38 17.56
CA ASP A 190 -0.64 12.08 18.16
C ASP A 190 -1.61 11.85 19.33
N LEU A 191 -2.10 10.63 19.49
CA LEU A 191 -2.99 10.19 20.55
C LEU A 191 -4.35 10.91 20.57
N THR A 192 -4.74 11.59 19.48
CA THR A 192 -6.09 12.15 19.36
C THR A 192 -7.03 11.19 18.60
N LYS A 193 -8.31 11.25 18.91
CA LYS A 193 -9.34 10.44 18.23
C LYS A 193 -9.95 11.16 17.01
N ASP A 194 -9.36 12.27 16.61
CA ASP A 194 -9.87 13.06 15.50
C ASP A 194 -9.57 12.38 14.17
N ILE A 195 -10.60 12.33 13.33
CA ILE A 195 -10.53 11.88 11.94
C ILE A 195 -10.95 13.07 11.09
N ALA A 196 -10.18 13.38 10.06
CA ALA A 196 -10.59 14.35 9.04
C ALA A 196 -10.75 13.64 7.69
N VAL A 197 -11.88 13.80 7.05
CA VAL A 197 -12.21 13.24 5.72
C VAL A 197 -12.31 14.39 4.73
N TYR A 198 -11.64 14.25 3.61
CA TYR A 198 -11.56 15.26 2.56
C TYR A 198 -12.08 14.72 1.23
N THR A 199 -12.85 15.54 0.52
CA THR A 199 -13.13 15.31 -0.90
C THR A 199 -12.33 16.30 -1.72
N MET A 200 -11.61 15.82 -2.71
CA MET A 200 -10.86 16.62 -3.66
C MET A 200 -11.43 16.42 -5.05
N ASN A 201 -11.64 17.52 -5.78
CA ASN A 201 -12.11 17.46 -7.17
C ASN A 201 -11.01 16.86 -8.09
N PRO A 202 -11.32 16.53 -9.37
CA PRO A 202 -10.33 15.99 -10.31
C PRO A 202 -9.12 16.91 -10.55
N GLN A 203 -9.22 18.20 -10.25
CA GLN A 203 -8.11 19.16 -10.34
C GLN A 203 -7.21 19.16 -9.09
N GLY A 204 -7.55 18.36 -8.06
CA GLY A 204 -6.79 18.26 -6.82
C GLY A 204 -7.09 19.34 -5.79
N GLU A 205 -8.19 20.07 -5.95
CA GLU A 205 -8.62 21.08 -4.99
C GLU A 205 -9.52 20.47 -3.92
N VAL A 206 -9.28 20.80 -2.66
CA VAL A 206 -10.14 20.41 -1.54
C VAL A 206 -11.48 21.15 -1.65
N VAL A 207 -12.56 20.40 -1.85
CA VAL A 207 -13.93 20.92 -2.00
C VAL A 207 -14.81 20.62 -0.79
N LYS A 208 -14.42 19.64 0.04
CA LYS A 208 -15.16 19.28 1.27
C LYS A 208 -14.19 18.77 2.33
N GLU A 209 -14.49 19.11 3.59
CA GLU A 209 -13.81 18.64 4.80
C GLU A 209 -14.85 18.27 5.84
N VAL A 210 -14.71 17.10 6.45
CA VAL A 210 -15.59 16.63 7.54
C VAL A 210 -14.72 16.09 8.67
N TRP A 211 -14.91 16.63 9.89
CA TRP A 211 -14.22 16.22 11.10
C TRP A 211 -15.09 15.28 11.92
N LEU A 212 -14.57 14.11 12.24
CA LEU A 212 -15.21 13.07 13.01
C LEU A 212 -14.42 12.75 14.27
N THR A 213 -15.07 12.09 15.23
CA THR A 213 -14.40 11.51 16.41
C THR A 213 -14.49 9.98 16.34
N SER A 214 -13.34 9.31 16.38
CA SER A 214 -13.28 7.85 16.45
C SER A 214 -13.86 7.35 17.77
N PRO A 215 -14.57 6.23 17.79
CA PRO A 215 -15.07 5.60 19.02
C PRO A 215 -13.97 5.32 20.06
N TYR A 216 -12.82 4.90 19.60
CA TYR A 216 -11.63 4.70 20.43
C TYR A 216 -10.35 5.06 19.65
N LEU A 217 -9.22 5.15 20.34
CA LEU A 217 -7.93 5.39 19.73
C LEU A 217 -7.44 4.08 19.09
N GLY A 218 -7.69 3.91 17.80
CA GLY A 218 -7.32 2.73 17.03
C GLY A 218 -6.79 3.11 15.65
N ILE A 219 -6.10 2.17 15.01
CA ILE A 219 -5.55 2.38 13.67
C ILE A 219 -6.67 2.45 12.63
N ILE A 220 -6.55 3.42 11.72
CA ILE A 220 -7.38 3.57 10.52
C ILE A 220 -6.43 3.61 9.32
N HIS A 221 -5.87 2.44 8.99
CA HIS A 221 -4.82 2.36 7.97
C HIS A 221 -5.34 2.57 6.56
N ASP A 222 -6.53 2.03 6.25
CA ASP A 222 -7.20 2.13 4.96
C ASP A 222 -8.69 2.43 5.15
N ILE A 223 -9.34 2.94 4.10
CA ILE A 223 -10.79 3.15 4.00
C ILE A 223 -11.32 2.49 2.73
N ALA A 224 -12.64 2.35 2.65
CA ALA A 224 -13.31 2.04 1.40
C ALA A 224 -14.30 3.16 1.03
N ILE A 225 -14.65 3.22 -0.24
CA ILE A 225 -15.70 4.13 -0.74
C ILE A 225 -16.71 3.35 -1.57
N THR A 226 -17.94 3.82 -1.54
CA THR A 226 -18.96 3.51 -2.54
C THR A 226 -19.31 4.77 -3.31
N GLN A 227 -20.23 4.70 -4.24
CA GLN A 227 -20.72 5.90 -4.93
C GLN A 227 -21.41 6.89 -3.97
N LYS A 228 -21.88 6.42 -2.81
CA LYS A 228 -22.67 7.24 -1.88
C LYS A 228 -22.03 7.40 -0.49
N HIS A 229 -21.05 6.56 -0.12
CA HIS A 229 -20.55 6.53 1.25
C HIS A 229 -19.02 6.44 1.30
N VAL A 230 -18.46 6.97 2.39
CA VAL A 230 -17.10 6.71 2.87
C VAL A 230 -17.21 5.75 4.04
N ILE A 231 -16.43 4.67 4.02
CA ILE A 231 -16.45 3.60 5.02
C ILE A 231 -15.13 3.63 5.76
N ILE A 232 -15.19 3.83 7.08
CA ILE A 232 -14.05 4.16 7.95
C ILE A 232 -13.93 3.08 9.03
N PRO A 233 -13.18 1.98 8.78
CA PRO A 233 -12.95 0.95 9.79
C PRO A 233 -11.91 1.41 10.81
N VAL A 234 -12.24 1.26 12.08
CA VAL A 234 -11.34 1.46 13.23
C VAL A 234 -10.97 0.08 13.77
N ILE A 235 -9.73 -0.28 13.60
CA ILE A 235 -9.20 -1.60 13.97
C ILE A 235 -8.62 -1.56 15.39
N ALA A 236 -8.82 -2.64 16.14
CA ALA A 236 -8.42 -2.78 17.52
C ALA A 236 -6.89 -2.94 17.71
N ARG A 237 -6.11 -2.09 17.05
CA ARG A 237 -4.69 -1.83 17.33
C ARG A 237 -4.61 -0.49 18.00
N THR A 238 -4.34 -0.48 19.29
CA THR A 238 -4.41 0.70 20.14
C THR A 238 -3.05 1.10 20.68
N THR A 239 -3.00 2.26 21.32
CA THR A 239 -1.81 2.78 21.98
C THR A 239 -2.18 3.58 23.23
N SER A 240 -1.20 3.93 24.04
CA SER A 240 -1.33 4.86 25.15
C SER A 240 -0.09 5.74 25.30
N LEU A 241 -0.24 6.83 26.01
CA LEU A 241 0.89 7.72 26.30
C LEU A 241 1.98 7.01 27.12
N GLU A 242 1.59 6.19 28.10
CA GLU A 242 2.48 5.42 28.95
C GLU A 242 3.31 4.44 28.10
N ARG A 243 2.66 3.76 27.17
CA ARG A 243 3.31 2.86 26.22
C ARG A 243 4.38 3.57 25.38
N LEU A 244 4.06 4.75 24.85
CA LEU A 244 5.03 5.51 24.05
C LEU A 244 6.20 6.02 24.92
N LYS A 245 5.93 6.52 26.12
CA LYS A 245 6.98 6.98 27.05
C LYS A 245 7.91 5.87 27.52
N SER A 246 7.45 4.62 27.55
CA SER A 246 8.32 3.47 27.86
C SER A 246 9.16 2.99 26.67
N GLY A 247 9.06 3.66 25.51
CA GLY A 247 9.82 3.32 24.30
C GLY A 247 9.23 2.17 23.50
N GLU A 248 8.02 1.74 23.85
CA GLU A 248 7.32 0.67 23.17
C GLU A 248 6.80 1.09 21.79
N PRO A 249 6.53 0.15 20.88
CA PRO A 249 5.91 0.40 19.60
C PRO A 249 4.54 1.09 19.72
N MET A 250 4.19 1.92 18.74
CA MET A 250 2.94 2.67 18.69
C MET A 250 1.73 1.75 18.86
N TRP A 251 1.62 0.69 18.06
CA TRP A 251 0.42 -0.11 18.00
C TRP A 251 0.54 -1.46 18.70
N GLN A 252 -0.48 -1.81 19.46
CA GLN A 252 -0.66 -3.12 20.08
C GLN A 252 -2.06 -3.64 19.77
N TRP A 253 -2.16 -4.92 19.40
CA TRP A 253 -3.44 -5.57 19.22
C TRP A 253 -4.17 -5.73 20.55
N ASP A 254 -5.45 -5.33 20.57
CA ASP A 254 -6.37 -5.52 21.70
C ASP A 254 -7.63 -6.24 21.22
N GLY A 255 -7.63 -7.57 21.28
CA GLY A 255 -8.77 -8.40 20.87
C GLY A 255 -10.01 -8.27 21.75
N SER A 256 -9.97 -7.51 22.85
CA SER A 256 -11.14 -7.22 23.68
C SER A 256 -12.00 -6.09 23.10
N LEU A 257 -11.42 -5.24 22.25
CA LEU A 257 -12.14 -4.17 21.58
C LEU A 257 -12.82 -4.67 20.29
N PRO A 258 -14.03 -4.23 20.01
CA PRO A 258 -14.70 -4.55 18.76
C PRO A 258 -14.07 -3.80 17.58
N THR A 259 -14.19 -4.35 16.39
CA THR A 259 -14.04 -3.55 15.19
C THR A 259 -15.23 -2.59 15.10
N MET A 260 -14.92 -1.29 14.93
CA MET A 260 -15.93 -0.26 14.68
C MET A 260 -15.83 0.22 13.24
N VAL A 261 -16.96 0.43 12.58
CA VAL A 261 -16.97 0.92 11.19
C VAL A 261 -17.91 2.11 11.08
N GLY A 262 -17.37 3.28 10.77
CA GLY A 262 -18.14 4.47 10.45
C GLY A 262 -18.58 4.46 9.00
N ILE A 263 -19.87 4.68 8.73
CA ILE A 263 -20.39 4.91 7.38
C ILE A 263 -20.89 6.34 7.31
N LEU A 264 -20.19 7.14 6.52
CA LEU A 264 -20.47 8.55 6.28
C LEU A 264 -21.01 8.74 4.87
N PRO A 265 -22.22 9.32 4.66
CA PRO A 265 -22.66 9.74 3.33
C PRO A 265 -21.64 10.71 2.71
N ARG A 266 -21.34 10.56 1.41
CA ARG A 266 -20.35 11.43 0.73
C ARG A 266 -20.76 12.90 0.72
N ASP A 267 -22.07 13.17 0.69
CA ASP A 267 -22.67 14.51 0.80
C ASP A 267 -22.99 14.91 2.26
N GLY A 268 -22.86 13.98 3.22
CA GLY A 268 -23.19 14.17 4.64
C GLY A 268 -22.19 15.01 5.42
N GLU A 269 -22.56 15.36 6.64
CA GLU A 269 -21.77 16.07 7.65
C GLU A 269 -21.40 15.12 8.80
N ALA A 270 -20.63 15.60 9.77
CA ALA A 270 -20.18 14.80 10.93
C ALA A 270 -21.32 14.11 11.69
N LYS A 271 -22.47 14.74 11.80
CA LYS A 271 -23.66 14.20 12.48
C LYS A 271 -24.29 13.01 11.75
N ASP A 272 -23.99 12.84 10.47
CA ASP A 272 -24.60 11.83 9.60
C ASP A 272 -23.79 10.52 9.61
N VAL A 273 -22.61 10.49 10.25
CA VAL A 273 -21.84 9.25 10.39
C VAL A 273 -22.59 8.29 11.30
N ARG A 274 -22.74 7.05 10.82
CA ARG A 274 -23.28 5.96 11.63
C ARG A 274 -22.20 4.93 11.91
N TRP A 275 -21.99 4.62 13.19
CA TRP A 275 -20.98 3.65 13.63
C TRP A 275 -21.61 2.27 13.84
N TYR A 276 -21.03 1.27 13.19
CA TYR A 276 -21.40 -0.13 13.31
C TYR A 276 -20.34 -0.89 14.08
N LYS A 277 -20.77 -1.84 14.89
CA LYS A 277 -19.92 -2.72 15.71
C LYS A 277 -19.90 -4.13 15.14
N GLY A 278 -18.73 -4.77 15.13
CA GLY A 278 -18.57 -6.19 14.78
C GLY A 278 -17.50 -6.87 15.60
N PRO A 279 -17.25 -8.16 15.33
CA PRO A 279 -16.19 -8.91 16.00
C PRO A 279 -14.83 -8.23 15.87
N ALA A 280 -13.94 -8.41 16.86
CA ALA A 280 -12.56 -7.98 16.72
C ALA A 280 -11.91 -8.66 15.51
N ARG A 281 -11.39 -7.85 14.58
CA ARG A 281 -10.73 -8.32 13.37
C ARG A 281 -9.44 -7.57 13.14
N ASN A 282 -8.40 -8.31 12.81
CA ASN A 282 -7.13 -7.75 12.39
C ASN A 282 -7.11 -7.66 10.86
N THR A 283 -7.04 -6.46 10.35
CA THR A 283 -6.97 -6.13 8.93
C THR A 283 -6.29 -4.78 8.75
N LEU A 284 -5.68 -4.55 7.59
CA LEU A 284 -5.10 -3.26 7.24
C LEU A 284 -5.61 -2.75 5.89
N HIS A 285 -5.89 -3.62 4.92
CA HIS A 285 -6.23 -3.23 3.56
C HIS A 285 -7.61 -3.76 3.16
N PHE A 286 -8.26 -3.07 2.22
CA PHE A 286 -9.58 -3.42 1.73
C PHE A 286 -9.55 -3.62 0.22
N LEU A 287 -10.48 -4.45 -0.28
CA LEU A 287 -10.66 -4.64 -1.72
C LEU A 287 -11.52 -3.53 -2.30
N ASN A 288 -12.81 -3.60 -2.05
CA ASN A 288 -13.78 -2.65 -2.56
C ASN A 288 -15.01 -2.59 -1.66
N ALA A 289 -15.85 -1.60 -1.90
CA ALA A 289 -17.18 -1.52 -1.29
C ALA A 289 -18.21 -1.09 -2.33
N THR A 290 -19.44 -1.57 -2.16
CA THR A 290 -20.54 -1.28 -3.08
C THR A 290 -21.84 -0.99 -2.36
N ASP A 291 -22.65 -0.08 -2.94
CA ASP A 291 -24.03 0.14 -2.51
C ASP A 291 -24.93 -0.94 -3.11
N ARG A 292 -25.72 -1.62 -2.25
CA ARG A 292 -26.69 -2.66 -2.65
C ARG A 292 -28.07 -2.33 -2.08
N GLY A 293 -28.72 -1.35 -2.68
CA GLY A 293 -30.00 -0.83 -2.22
C GLY A 293 -29.89 -0.17 -0.84
N ARG A 294 -30.49 -0.80 0.20
CA ARG A 294 -30.39 -0.33 1.59
C ARG A 294 -29.14 -0.83 2.32
N LYS A 295 -28.34 -1.67 1.68
CA LYS A 295 -27.14 -2.25 2.27
C LYS A 295 -25.90 -1.68 1.61
N VAL A 296 -24.83 -1.63 2.38
CA VAL A 296 -23.45 -1.44 1.90
C VAL A 296 -22.70 -2.73 2.15
N THR A 297 -21.93 -3.19 1.19
CA THR A 297 -21.04 -4.36 1.35
C THR A 297 -19.60 -3.94 1.12
N MET A 298 -18.67 -4.60 1.82
CA MET A 298 -17.24 -4.38 1.69
C MET A 298 -16.49 -5.71 1.79
N GLU A 299 -15.58 -6.00 0.84
CA GLU A 299 -14.73 -7.18 0.87
C GLU A 299 -13.31 -6.82 1.31
N LEU A 300 -12.72 -7.70 2.14
CA LEU A 300 -11.40 -7.47 2.74
C LEU A 300 -10.75 -8.77 3.22
N PRO A 301 -9.40 -8.85 3.21
CA PRO A 301 -8.67 -9.86 3.96
C PRO A 301 -8.70 -9.53 5.45
N THR A 302 -9.05 -10.48 6.28
CA THR A 302 -9.09 -10.28 7.74
C THR A 302 -8.84 -11.56 8.50
N SER A 303 -8.28 -11.45 9.70
CA SER A 303 -8.06 -12.55 10.65
C SER A 303 -8.69 -12.25 12.00
N SER A 304 -8.85 -13.29 12.84
CA SER A 304 -9.40 -13.14 14.20
C SER A 304 -8.36 -12.61 15.21
N GLY A 305 -7.08 -12.67 14.86
CA GLY A 305 -5.97 -12.20 15.69
C GLY A 305 -4.71 -11.96 14.85
N GLU A 306 -3.63 -11.55 15.50
CA GLU A 306 -2.38 -11.19 14.83
C GLU A 306 -1.67 -12.35 14.12
N ARG A 307 -1.83 -13.56 14.67
CA ARG A 307 -1.14 -14.76 14.19
C ARG A 307 -2.02 -15.69 13.38
N ASP A 308 -3.31 -15.37 13.26
CA ASP A 308 -4.24 -16.19 12.50
C ASP A 308 -4.08 -15.94 11.00
N ARG A 309 -4.34 -16.97 10.21
CA ARG A 309 -4.38 -16.81 8.75
C ARG A 309 -5.54 -15.90 8.36
N SER A 310 -5.27 -14.95 7.48
CA SER A 310 -6.32 -14.12 6.91
C SER A 310 -7.24 -14.95 6.00
N GLN A 311 -8.50 -14.52 5.94
CA GLN A 311 -9.53 -15.01 5.02
C GLN A 311 -10.12 -13.79 4.33
N ILE A 312 -10.58 -13.96 3.11
CA ILE A 312 -11.37 -12.90 2.47
C ILE A 312 -12.78 -13.00 3.00
N ARG A 313 -13.24 -11.91 3.62
CA ARG A 313 -14.60 -11.80 4.16
C ARG A 313 -15.36 -10.68 3.48
N ARG A 314 -16.68 -10.78 3.50
CA ARG A 314 -17.59 -9.69 3.18
C ARG A 314 -18.24 -9.21 4.46
N TRP A 315 -18.17 -7.90 4.68
CA TRP A 315 -18.95 -7.22 5.72
C TRP A 315 -20.16 -6.55 5.08
N THR A 316 -21.31 -6.69 5.72
CA THR A 316 -22.60 -6.16 5.24
C THR A 316 -23.21 -5.25 6.30
N PHE A 317 -23.51 -4.03 5.91
CA PHE A 317 -24.09 -2.97 6.73
C PHE A 317 -25.52 -2.68 6.26
N ASP A 318 -26.55 -2.90 7.09
CA ASP A 318 -27.93 -2.51 6.77
C ASP A 318 -28.20 -1.09 7.28
N LEU A 319 -28.27 -0.14 6.38
CA LEU A 319 -28.44 1.29 6.70
C LEU A 319 -29.79 1.62 7.32
N LYS A 320 -30.80 0.74 7.19
CA LYS A 320 -32.14 0.91 7.78
C LYS A 320 -32.37 0.06 9.03
N SER A 321 -31.44 -0.82 9.37
CA SER A 321 -31.51 -1.61 10.60
C SER A 321 -31.45 -0.70 11.83
N LYS A 322 -32.21 -1.05 12.88
CA LYS A 322 -32.07 -0.40 14.20
C LYS A 322 -30.85 -0.92 14.99
N LYS A 323 -30.22 -2.00 14.52
CA LYS A 323 -29.02 -2.59 15.14
C LYS A 323 -27.79 -1.91 14.56
N ASP A 324 -26.93 -1.37 15.43
CA ASP A 324 -25.64 -0.81 15.05
C ASP A 324 -24.57 -1.90 15.02
N ALA A 325 -24.82 -2.93 14.20
CA ALA A 325 -23.94 -4.07 13.99
C ALA A 325 -23.88 -4.43 12.51
N PHE A 326 -22.71 -4.88 12.05
CA PHE A 326 -22.57 -5.45 10.72
C PHE A 326 -22.53 -6.97 10.77
N GLU A 327 -22.92 -7.59 9.67
CA GLU A 327 -22.82 -9.03 9.43
C GLU A 327 -21.55 -9.34 8.67
N GLU A 328 -20.98 -10.52 8.88
CA GLU A 328 -19.82 -10.97 8.11
C GLU A 328 -20.01 -12.40 7.58
N GLU A 329 -19.48 -12.65 6.39
CA GLU A 329 -19.42 -13.97 5.78
C GLU A 329 -18.03 -14.22 5.17
N VAL A 330 -17.62 -15.49 5.08
CA VAL A 330 -16.38 -15.88 4.43
C VAL A 330 -16.65 -16.02 2.93
N VAL A 331 -15.92 -15.23 2.12
CA VAL A 331 -15.92 -15.32 0.66
C VAL A 331 -14.90 -16.35 0.19
N SER A 332 -13.71 -16.37 0.82
CA SER A 332 -12.66 -17.35 0.52
C SER A 332 -11.79 -17.60 1.75
N VAL A 333 -11.45 -18.87 1.96
CA VAL A 333 -10.49 -19.29 3.01
C VAL A 333 -9.03 -19.14 2.58
N THR A 334 -8.79 -18.83 1.32
CA THR A 334 -7.43 -18.66 0.81
C THR A 334 -6.82 -17.42 1.41
N PRO A 335 -5.65 -17.54 2.06
CA PRO A 335 -4.97 -16.40 2.60
C PRO A 335 -4.43 -15.53 1.47
N GLY A 336 -4.55 -14.22 1.64
CA GLY A 336 -3.98 -13.23 0.75
C GLY A 336 -3.65 -11.97 1.53
N ILE A 337 -2.62 -11.30 1.10
CA ILE A 337 -2.22 -9.99 1.64
C ILE A 337 -2.14 -8.99 0.48
N LEU A 338 -2.20 -7.70 0.80
CA LEU A 338 -2.10 -6.62 -0.17
C LEU A 338 -3.08 -6.83 -1.35
N PRO A 339 -4.39 -6.86 -1.05
CA PRO A 339 -5.40 -7.14 -2.06
C PRO A 339 -5.50 -5.98 -3.04
N ARG A 340 -5.59 -6.31 -4.34
CA ARG A 340 -5.76 -5.33 -5.41
C ARG A 340 -6.91 -5.74 -6.30
N MET A 341 -7.40 -4.82 -7.09
CA MET A 341 -8.45 -5.01 -8.08
C MET A 341 -8.18 -4.18 -9.32
N ASP A 342 -9.06 -4.24 -10.28
CA ASP A 342 -9.09 -3.29 -11.39
C ASP A 342 -9.63 -1.95 -10.87
N ASP A 343 -8.77 -0.97 -10.66
CA ASP A 343 -9.11 0.32 -10.04
C ASP A 343 -10.18 1.10 -10.82
N ARG A 344 -10.44 0.74 -12.10
CA ARG A 344 -11.55 1.29 -12.90
C ARG A 344 -12.93 0.90 -12.36
N PHE A 345 -12.99 -0.11 -11.49
CA PHE A 345 -14.20 -0.63 -10.83
C PHE A 345 -14.25 -0.34 -9.33
N LEU A 346 -13.38 0.54 -8.84
CA LEU A 346 -13.45 0.99 -7.46
C LEU A 346 -14.79 1.69 -7.20
N SER A 347 -15.40 1.48 -6.01
CA SER A 347 -16.67 2.08 -5.57
C SER A 347 -17.93 1.60 -6.31
N VAL A 348 -17.80 0.81 -7.35
CA VAL A 348 -18.91 0.22 -8.11
C VAL A 348 -18.91 -1.31 -8.01
N ASP A 349 -19.89 -1.95 -8.64
CA ASP A 349 -19.97 -3.41 -8.66
C ASP A 349 -18.78 -4.00 -9.41
N TYR A 350 -18.13 -4.99 -8.80
CA TYR A 350 -16.93 -5.63 -9.30
C TYR A 350 -16.97 -7.14 -9.09
N ARG A 351 -16.01 -7.85 -9.65
CA ARG A 351 -15.97 -9.29 -9.60
C ARG A 351 -14.61 -9.86 -9.22
N TYR A 352 -13.49 -9.23 -9.64
CA TYR A 352 -12.19 -9.82 -9.52
C TYR A 352 -11.27 -9.09 -8.56
N ALA A 353 -10.69 -9.86 -7.63
CA ALA A 353 -9.60 -9.45 -6.78
C ALA A 353 -8.31 -10.15 -7.18
N TYR A 354 -7.19 -9.44 -7.08
CA TYR A 354 -5.85 -9.96 -7.35
C TYR A 354 -5.02 -9.94 -6.09
N LEU A 355 -4.36 -11.04 -5.78
CA LEU A 355 -3.60 -11.21 -4.55
C LEU A 355 -2.29 -11.94 -4.86
N SER A 356 -1.23 -11.53 -4.18
CA SER A 356 -0.07 -12.39 -4.00
C SER A 356 -0.34 -13.29 -2.80
N SER A 357 -0.35 -14.60 -3.03
CA SER A 357 -0.74 -15.60 -2.05
C SER A 357 0.27 -16.75 -2.00
N ARG A 358 0.04 -17.68 -1.10
CA ARG A 358 0.87 -18.87 -0.94
C ARG A 358 0.09 -20.13 -1.26
N ASP A 359 0.62 -20.91 -2.19
CA ASP A 359 0.28 -22.31 -2.34
C ASP A 359 1.26 -23.16 -1.50
N PRO A 360 0.79 -23.78 -0.42
CA PRO A 360 1.66 -24.59 0.44
C PRO A 360 2.16 -25.87 -0.22
N SER A 361 1.55 -26.32 -1.31
CA SER A 361 2.00 -27.49 -2.08
C SER A 361 3.20 -27.16 -2.97
N ALA A 362 3.34 -25.92 -3.43
CA ALA A 362 4.47 -25.45 -4.20
C ALA A 362 5.63 -25.05 -3.28
N GLN A 363 6.51 -25.99 -3.00
CA GLN A 363 7.66 -25.78 -2.10
C GLN A 363 8.79 -25.03 -2.82
N PRO A 364 9.56 -24.16 -2.08
CA PRO A 364 10.72 -23.50 -2.65
C PRO A 364 11.83 -24.51 -3.01
N ASP A 365 12.55 -24.23 -4.08
CA ASP A 365 13.76 -25.00 -4.44
C ASP A 365 14.94 -24.53 -3.59
N LEU A 366 15.14 -25.17 -2.44
CA LEU A 366 16.20 -24.82 -1.51
C LEU A 366 17.61 -25.20 -2.02
N LYS A 367 17.74 -25.97 -3.09
CA LYS A 367 19.04 -26.21 -3.73
C LYS A 367 19.48 -25.00 -4.56
N ARG A 368 18.54 -24.43 -5.33
CA ARG A 368 18.78 -23.22 -6.14
C ARG A 368 18.76 -21.95 -5.28
N ALA A 369 17.87 -21.87 -4.29
CA ALA A 369 17.59 -20.68 -3.49
C ALA A 369 17.61 -20.99 -1.97
N PRO A 370 18.76 -21.35 -1.38
CA PRO A 370 18.84 -21.81 0.03
C PRO A 370 18.40 -20.72 1.03
N ALA A 371 18.51 -19.44 0.68
CA ALA A 371 18.06 -18.34 1.54
C ALA A 371 16.54 -18.31 1.74
N MET A 372 15.74 -18.94 0.87
CA MET A 372 14.29 -19.05 1.05
C MET A 372 13.88 -19.88 2.26
N ALA A 373 14.75 -20.74 2.78
CA ALA A 373 14.48 -21.47 4.03
C ALA A 373 14.17 -20.54 5.21
N ARG A 374 14.64 -19.28 5.17
CA ARG A 374 14.43 -18.27 6.21
C ARG A 374 13.14 -17.46 6.02
N MET A 375 12.49 -17.56 4.86
CA MET A 375 11.25 -16.82 4.56
C MET A 375 10.03 -17.40 5.28
N GLY A 376 10.11 -18.67 5.68
CA GLY A 376 9.01 -19.35 6.36
C GLY A 376 7.72 -19.38 5.54
N PRO A 377 6.56 -19.48 6.20
CA PRO A 377 5.26 -19.59 5.54
C PRO A 377 4.75 -18.31 4.92
N PHE A 378 5.49 -17.19 5.00
CA PHE A 378 5.04 -15.88 4.54
C PHE A 378 5.47 -15.52 3.11
N ALA A 379 6.32 -16.34 2.48
CA ALA A 379 6.71 -16.13 1.09
C ALA A 379 5.52 -16.41 0.15
N SER A 380 5.00 -15.38 -0.49
CA SER A 380 4.01 -15.55 -1.58
C SER A 380 4.68 -16.15 -2.81
N ASN A 381 4.08 -17.19 -3.38
CA ASN A 381 4.63 -17.93 -4.54
C ASN A 381 3.61 -18.12 -5.67
N VAL A 382 2.40 -17.55 -5.51
CA VAL A 382 1.36 -17.56 -6.54
C VAL A 382 0.72 -16.19 -6.69
N ILE A 383 0.38 -15.84 -7.92
CA ILE A 383 -0.54 -14.76 -8.26
C ILE A 383 -1.93 -15.36 -8.33
N GLN A 384 -2.88 -14.84 -7.59
CA GLN A 384 -4.26 -15.31 -7.59
C GLN A 384 -5.22 -14.26 -8.12
N ARG A 385 -6.22 -14.71 -8.87
CA ARG A 385 -7.46 -14.00 -9.15
C ARG A 385 -8.60 -14.69 -8.42
N LEU A 386 -9.22 -13.99 -7.49
CA LEU A 386 -10.41 -14.44 -6.78
C LEU A 386 -11.65 -13.82 -7.44
N ASP A 387 -12.62 -14.63 -7.79
CA ASP A 387 -13.98 -14.19 -8.12
C ASP A 387 -14.74 -13.99 -6.79
N VAL A 388 -14.97 -12.74 -6.38
CA VAL A 388 -15.62 -12.43 -5.10
C VAL A 388 -17.10 -12.79 -5.05
N ARG A 389 -17.71 -13.14 -6.20
CA ARG A 389 -19.10 -13.55 -6.28
C ARG A 389 -19.29 -15.04 -6.06
N THR A 390 -18.37 -15.86 -6.56
CA THR A 390 -18.46 -17.33 -6.48
C THR A 390 -17.47 -17.94 -5.48
N GLY A 391 -16.42 -17.23 -5.12
CA GLY A 391 -15.29 -17.75 -4.35
C GLY A 391 -14.26 -18.51 -5.17
N ASP A 392 -14.46 -18.62 -6.49
CA ASP A 392 -13.56 -19.34 -7.38
C ASP A 392 -12.19 -18.66 -7.49
N ILE A 393 -11.15 -19.47 -7.55
CA ILE A 393 -9.78 -18.99 -7.64
C ILE A 393 -9.13 -19.53 -8.91
N LYS A 394 -8.47 -18.63 -9.63
CA LYS A 394 -7.49 -18.95 -10.66
C LYS A 394 -6.12 -18.48 -10.24
N GLN A 395 -5.08 -19.23 -10.57
CA GLN A 395 -3.74 -18.90 -10.11
C GLN A 395 -2.65 -19.16 -11.14
N CYS A 396 -1.59 -18.37 -11.03
CA CYS A 396 -0.31 -18.55 -11.70
C CYS A 396 0.73 -18.86 -10.63
N THR A 397 1.29 -20.06 -10.63
CA THR A 397 2.43 -20.42 -9.79
C THR A 397 3.71 -19.97 -10.47
N VAL A 398 4.56 -19.25 -9.75
CA VAL A 398 5.85 -18.81 -10.26
C VAL A 398 6.95 -19.84 -9.98
N GLU A 399 8.12 -19.68 -10.62
CA GLU A 399 9.26 -20.55 -10.33
C GLU A 399 9.58 -20.60 -8.82
N PRO A 400 9.99 -21.76 -8.29
CA PRO A 400 10.15 -21.99 -6.86
C PRO A 400 11.37 -21.29 -6.23
N VAL A 401 11.92 -20.31 -6.92
CA VAL A 401 13.01 -19.42 -6.45
C VAL A 401 12.52 -18.00 -6.16
N TYR A 402 11.24 -17.71 -6.43
CA TYR A 402 10.68 -16.37 -6.23
C TYR A 402 9.87 -16.24 -4.92
N ALA A 403 9.95 -15.04 -4.34
CA ALA A 403 8.97 -14.53 -3.38
C ALA A 403 8.31 -13.27 -3.95
N LEU A 404 6.98 -13.30 -4.08
CA LEU A 404 6.20 -12.24 -4.71
C LEU A 404 5.88 -11.12 -3.75
N GLN A 405 5.78 -9.90 -4.28
CA GLN A 405 5.33 -8.69 -3.60
C GLN A 405 3.87 -8.38 -3.98
N GLU A 406 3.40 -7.14 -3.87
CA GLU A 406 2.04 -6.77 -4.23
C GLU A 406 1.77 -6.97 -5.72
N ALA A 407 0.64 -7.60 -6.04
CA ALA A 407 0.14 -7.72 -7.41
C ALA A 407 -0.56 -6.42 -7.83
N CYS A 408 -0.29 -5.93 -9.03
CA CYS A 408 -0.93 -4.75 -9.62
C CYS A 408 -1.68 -5.14 -10.90
N PHE A 409 -2.97 -4.83 -10.96
CA PHE A 409 -3.71 -5.00 -12.20
C PHE A 409 -3.39 -3.86 -13.18
N VAL A 410 -3.15 -4.22 -14.43
CA VAL A 410 -2.85 -3.28 -15.52
C VAL A 410 -3.86 -3.52 -16.65
N PRO A 411 -4.77 -2.59 -16.91
CA PRO A 411 -5.77 -2.77 -17.95
C PRO A 411 -5.12 -2.82 -19.35
N ARG A 412 -5.64 -3.69 -20.21
CA ARG A 412 -5.28 -3.69 -21.62
C ARG A 412 -5.72 -2.38 -22.25
N THR A 413 -4.92 -1.83 -23.14
CA THR A 413 -5.25 -0.56 -23.81
C THR A 413 -6.60 -0.66 -24.52
N GLY A 414 -7.50 0.26 -24.20
CA GLY A 414 -8.86 0.28 -24.75
C GLY A 414 -9.86 -0.70 -24.14
N ALA A 415 -9.43 -1.56 -23.21
CA ALA A 415 -10.30 -2.51 -22.53
C ALA A 415 -11.36 -1.80 -21.68
N LYS A 416 -12.61 -2.24 -21.81
CA LYS A 416 -13.75 -1.74 -21.01
C LYS A 416 -14.24 -2.74 -19.98
N SER A 417 -14.00 -4.03 -20.22
CA SER A 417 -14.45 -5.10 -19.33
C SER A 417 -13.49 -5.22 -18.14
N GLU A 418 -14.06 -5.54 -16.97
CA GLU A 418 -13.28 -5.86 -15.79
C GLU A 418 -12.39 -7.08 -16.02
N GLY A 419 -11.16 -7.02 -15.52
CA GLY A 419 -10.20 -8.11 -15.63
C GLY A 419 -9.59 -8.30 -17.03
N ASP A 420 -9.94 -7.47 -18.01
CA ASP A 420 -9.28 -7.48 -19.31
C ASP A 420 -7.98 -6.68 -19.23
N GLY A 421 -6.87 -7.41 -19.05
CA GLY A 421 -5.57 -6.81 -18.82
C GLY A 421 -4.53 -7.81 -18.33
N TYR A 422 -3.58 -7.29 -17.61
CA TYR A 422 -2.42 -8.01 -17.09
C TYR A 422 -2.31 -7.88 -15.57
N VAL A 423 -1.63 -8.81 -14.96
CA VAL A 423 -1.17 -8.69 -13.56
C VAL A 423 0.34 -8.56 -13.57
N MET A 424 0.84 -7.48 -12.99
CA MET A 424 2.26 -7.22 -12.82
C MET A 424 2.64 -7.35 -11.33
N VAL A 425 3.76 -8.02 -11.06
CA VAL A 425 4.24 -8.20 -9.69
C VAL A 425 5.76 -8.24 -9.66
N ILE A 426 6.37 -7.57 -8.67
CA ILE A 426 7.80 -7.75 -8.41
C ILE A 426 8.02 -9.08 -7.71
N GLY A 427 8.83 -9.93 -8.33
CA GLY A 427 9.36 -11.15 -7.77
C GLY A 427 10.79 -10.93 -7.24
N SER A 428 11.01 -11.27 -5.98
CA SER A 428 12.35 -11.37 -5.40
C SER A 428 12.93 -12.72 -5.79
N ASN A 429 13.92 -12.73 -6.69
CA ASN A 429 14.59 -13.95 -7.17
C ASN A 429 15.75 -14.30 -6.23
N TYR A 430 15.56 -15.33 -5.42
CA TYR A 430 16.54 -15.76 -4.41
C TYR A 430 17.69 -16.60 -4.97
N GLU A 431 17.59 -17.10 -6.21
CA GLU A 431 18.70 -17.77 -6.90
C GLU A 431 19.74 -16.76 -7.39
N SER A 432 19.31 -15.73 -8.11
CA SER A 432 20.19 -14.69 -8.65
C SER A 432 20.47 -13.53 -7.67
N THR A 433 19.71 -13.45 -6.57
CA THR A 433 19.70 -12.30 -5.65
C THR A 433 19.39 -10.99 -6.39
N SER A 434 18.48 -11.04 -7.36
CA SER A 434 17.96 -9.90 -8.13
C SER A 434 16.44 -9.77 -7.98
N SER A 435 15.86 -8.73 -8.52
CA SER A 435 14.40 -8.59 -8.60
C SER A 435 13.97 -8.53 -10.05
N ASP A 436 12.82 -9.13 -10.33
CA ASP A 436 12.25 -9.19 -11.65
C ASP A 436 10.81 -8.67 -11.61
N LEU A 437 10.35 -7.97 -12.67
CA LEU A 437 8.93 -7.71 -12.83
C LEU A 437 8.33 -8.85 -13.66
N LEU A 438 7.42 -9.60 -13.05
CA LEU A 438 6.71 -10.72 -13.69
C LEU A 438 5.38 -10.22 -14.22
N ILE A 439 5.03 -10.59 -15.44
CA ILE A 439 3.80 -10.19 -16.14
C ILE A 439 3.02 -11.42 -16.53
N ALA A 440 1.75 -11.50 -16.14
CA ALA A 440 0.81 -12.55 -16.52
C ALA A 440 -0.46 -11.95 -17.14
N ASP A 441 -1.10 -12.67 -18.07
CA ASP A 441 -2.42 -12.31 -18.59
C ASP A 441 -3.47 -12.56 -17.50
N ALA A 442 -4.20 -11.52 -17.09
CA ALA A 442 -5.17 -11.60 -16.00
C ALA A 442 -6.36 -12.52 -16.29
N GLN A 443 -6.70 -12.73 -17.57
CA GLN A 443 -7.77 -13.62 -17.99
C GLN A 443 -7.31 -15.08 -18.11
N LYS A 444 -6.00 -15.30 -18.25
CA LYS A 444 -5.37 -16.59 -18.53
C LYS A 444 -4.23 -16.91 -17.53
N LEU A 445 -4.43 -16.61 -16.26
CA LEU A 445 -3.39 -16.79 -15.23
C LEU A 445 -2.78 -18.19 -15.23
N GLU A 446 -3.58 -19.21 -15.55
CA GLU A 446 -3.11 -20.60 -15.57
C GLU A 446 -2.10 -20.90 -16.69
N GLN A 447 -1.96 -19.99 -17.65
CA GLN A 447 -0.93 -20.11 -18.70
C GLN A 447 0.46 -19.66 -18.22
N GLY A 448 0.55 -19.06 -17.01
CA GLY A 448 1.82 -18.67 -16.41
C GLY A 448 2.27 -17.26 -16.78
N ILE A 449 3.56 -17.00 -16.53
CA ILE A 449 4.21 -15.73 -16.81
C ILE A 449 4.47 -15.60 -18.32
N ILE A 450 4.02 -14.51 -18.93
CA ILE A 450 4.19 -14.23 -20.35
C ILE A 450 5.44 -13.41 -20.66
N ALA A 451 5.87 -12.57 -19.70
CA ALA A 451 7.09 -11.81 -19.79
C ALA A 451 7.73 -11.57 -18.40
N THR A 452 9.04 -11.49 -18.38
CA THR A 452 9.84 -11.18 -17.20
C THR A 452 10.81 -10.05 -17.53
N VAL A 453 10.66 -8.90 -16.87
CA VAL A 453 11.61 -7.80 -16.99
C VAL A 453 12.68 -7.95 -15.90
N LYS A 454 13.93 -8.11 -16.29
CA LYS A 454 15.06 -8.40 -15.41
C LYS A 454 15.66 -7.09 -14.87
N LEU A 455 15.87 -7.04 -13.56
CA LEU A 455 16.69 -5.99 -12.95
C LEU A 455 18.06 -6.56 -12.56
N PRO A 456 19.17 -5.85 -12.85
CA PRO A 456 20.52 -6.34 -12.55
C PRO A 456 20.87 -6.26 -11.04
N PHE A 457 19.90 -5.97 -10.18
CA PHE A 457 20.03 -5.83 -8.74
C PHE A 457 18.74 -6.26 -8.02
N ARG A 458 18.86 -6.41 -6.72
CA ARG A 458 17.69 -6.68 -5.87
C ARG A 458 17.00 -5.39 -5.43
N LEU A 459 15.70 -5.43 -5.33
CA LEU A 459 14.87 -4.47 -4.58
C LEU A 459 14.50 -5.10 -3.23
N ARG A 460 14.38 -4.29 -2.18
CA ARG A 460 13.81 -4.76 -0.91
C ARG A 460 12.33 -5.05 -1.07
N SER A 461 11.72 -5.72 -0.08
CA SER A 461 10.27 -5.89 -0.05
C SER A 461 9.57 -4.53 -0.18
N GLY A 462 8.63 -4.46 -1.12
CA GLY A 462 7.83 -3.27 -1.37
C GLY A 462 6.68 -3.14 -0.40
N THR A 463 6.11 -1.93 -0.36
CA THR A 463 4.84 -1.65 0.27
C THR A 463 3.72 -1.74 -0.76
N HIS A 464 3.52 -0.69 -1.57
CA HIS A 464 2.43 -0.65 -2.55
C HIS A 464 2.91 -0.30 -3.95
N THR A 465 2.07 -0.67 -4.91
CA THR A 465 2.30 -0.46 -6.35
C THR A 465 1.10 0.25 -6.98
N ASN A 466 1.34 1.01 -8.04
CA ASN A 466 0.29 1.56 -8.90
C ASN A 466 0.73 1.57 -10.36
N TRP A 467 -0.25 1.46 -11.24
CA TRP A 467 -0.09 1.64 -12.68
C TRP A 467 -0.76 2.92 -13.15
N TYR A 468 -0.05 3.70 -13.94
CA TYR A 468 -0.63 4.85 -14.65
C TYR A 468 -0.28 4.78 -16.14
N PRO A 469 -1.28 4.70 -17.04
CA PRO A 469 -1.02 4.78 -18.47
C PRO A 469 -0.38 6.13 -18.83
N GLN A 470 0.45 6.15 -19.86
CA GLN A 470 1.14 7.39 -20.27
C GLN A 470 0.17 8.52 -20.60
N SER A 471 -1.05 8.18 -21.06
CA SER A 471 -2.07 9.17 -21.42
C SER A 471 -2.59 10.04 -20.27
N VAL A 472 -2.42 9.61 -19.01
CA VAL A 472 -2.85 10.40 -17.82
C VAL A 472 -1.70 11.18 -17.18
N LEU A 473 -0.45 10.89 -17.57
CA LEU A 473 0.74 11.57 -17.07
C LEU A 473 1.15 12.70 -18.03
N PRO A 474 1.97 13.66 -17.57
CA PRO A 474 2.53 14.67 -18.44
C PRO A 474 3.30 14.03 -19.61
N PRO A 475 3.45 14.73 -20.75
CA PRO A 475 4.35 14.29 -21.80
C PRO A 475 5.77 14.11 -21.27
N ILE A 476 6.43 13.07 -21.75
CA ILE A 476 7.85 12.86 -21.44
C ILE A 476 8.64 13.89 -22.23
N GLN A 477 9.40 14.74 -21.53
CA GLN A 477 10.46 15.51 -22.15
C GLN A 477 11.58 14.51 -22.45
N ASP A 478 12.11 14.52 -23.68
CA ASP A 478 13.12 13.55 -24.11
C ASP A 478 14.26 13.44 -23.08
N GLU A 479 14.34 12.30 -22.40
CA GLU A 479 15.38 12.02 -21.40
C GLU A 479 16.76 11.78 -22.06
N TYR A 480 16.84 11.84 -23.39
CA TYR A 480 18.04 11.57 -24.19
C TYR A 480 18.62 12.81 -24.88
N THR A 481 18.07 14.00 -24.62
CA THR A 481 18.65 15.31 -24.96
C THR A 481 19.03 16.06 -23.68
#